data_42e16f73b326fd313e74f3b2a9ee7700
#
_entry.id   42e16f73b326fd313e74f3b2a9ee7700
#
_cell.length_a   1.000
_cell.length_b   1.000
_cell.length_c   1.000
_cell.angle_alpha   90.00
_cell.angle_beta   90.00
_cell.angle_gamma   90.00
#
_symmetry.space_group_name_H-M   'P 1'
#
loop_
_entity.id
_entity.type
_entity.pdbx_description
1 polymer ?
#
loop_
_entity_poly.entity_id
_entity_poly.type
_entity_poly.pdbx_seq_one_letter_code
_entity_poly.pdbx_strand_id
1 'polypeptide(L)'
;YYSPLRKSFLEQAANGIYPEEKPFLPTISRTFIKGTVEQLSLDNFDIACDCCGDKTSENYKKKIEFLKQYDLDIYGFIHKNGKGELVGGVEYLPAKVIPYDIPHDDDTAFLTCVYMTDAAYDYKSAPLMELEKYLAGEYKRILAISDEKGVFPNGDLDFFISNGFRDEGVIFEDENYCRLHLMTKKL
;
A
#
# COMPACT_ATOMS: atom_id res chain seq x y z
N TYR A 1 -10.86 -6.67 5.48
CA TYR A 1 -10.80 -5.29 6.00
C TYR A 1 -11.71 -5.18 7.20
N TYR A 2 -11.11 -5.19 8.35
CA TYR A 2 -11.82 -4.79 9.55
C TYR A 2 -11.93 -3.27 9.51
N SER A 3 -13.12 -2.75 9.19
CA SER A 3 -13.36 -1.33 9.40
C SER A 3 -13.73 -1.13 10.88
N PRO A 4 -12.83 -0.61 11.73
CA PRO A 4 -13.13 -0.36 13.14
C PRO A 4 -14.22 0.70 13.31
N LEU A 5 -14.68 1.31 12.22
CA LEU A 5 -15.69 2.35 12.18
C LEU A 5 -17.10 1.83 11.83
N ARG A 6 -17.31 0.50 11.73
CA ARG A 6 -18.69 0.00 11.62
C ARG A 6 -19.46 0.34 12.89
N LYS A 7 -20.58 1.06 12.72
CA LYS A 7 -21.46 1.46 13.83
C LYS A 7 -21.80 0.30 14.76
N SER A 8 -22.10 -0.89 14.20
CA SER A 8 -22.36 -2.09 14.97
C SER A 8 -21.19 -2.55 15.84
N PHE A 9 -19.95 -2.42 15.38
CA PHE A 9 -18.77 -2.75 16.18
C PHE A 9 -18.58 -1.76 17.33
N LEU A 10 -18.74 -0.46 17.05
CA LEU A 10 -18.62 0.58 18.10
C LEU A 10 -19.72 0.42 19.17
N GLU A 11 -20.93 0.08 18.77
CA GLU A 11 -22.03 -0.21 19.70
C GLU A 11 -21.76 -1.45 20.55
N GLN A 12 -21.23 -2.52 19.96
CA GLN A 12 -20.82 -3.73 20.70
C GLN A 12 -19.67 -3.46 21.66
N ALA A 13 -18.62 -2.78 21.18
CA ALA A 13 -17.47 -2.41 22.01
C ALA A 13 -17.87 -1.48 23.16
N ALA A 14 -18.77 -0.51 22.95
CA ALA A 14 -19.29 0.36 23.98
C ALA A 14 -20.08 -0.40 25.06
N ASN A 15 -20.66 -1.56 24.71
CA ASN A 15 -21.36 -2.45 25.63
C ASN A 15 -20.45 -3.55 26.22
N GLY A 16 -19.13 -3.47 26.02
CA GLY A 16 -18.18 -4.48 26.52
C GLY A 16 -18.27 -5.83 25.79
N ILE A 17 -18.93 -5.87 24.64
CA ILE A 17 -19.05 -7.07 23.82
C ILE A 17 -17.93 -7.03 22.78
N TYR A 18 -16.91 -7.86 22.98
CA TYR A 18 -15.81 -8.04 22.04
C TYR A 18 -16.03 -9.35 21.28
N PRO A 19 -15.92 -9.37 19.95
CA PRO A 19 -16.02 -10.61 19.21
C PRO A 19 -14.90 -11.56 19.64
N GLU A 20 -15.27 -12.75 20.12
CA GLU A 20 -14.33 -13.84 20.39
C GLU A 20 -13.74 -14.44 19.10
N GLU A 21 -14.28 -14.05 17.97
CA GLU A 21 -13.87 -14.52 16.67
C GLU A 21 -12.53 -13.88 16.28
N LYS A 22 -11.63 -14.72 15.80
CA LYS A 22 -10.43 -14.25 15.11
C LYS A 22 -10.87 -13.27 14.03
N PRO A 23 -10.13 -12.15 13.81
CA PRO A 23 -10.47 -11.23 12.76
C PRO A 23 -10.63 -12.01 11.45
N PHE A 24 -11.79 -11.85 10.81
CA PHE A 24 -12.02 -12.43 9.51
C PHE A 24 -11.07 -11.74 8.53
N LEU A 25 -9.98 -12.43 8.22
CA LEU A 25 -9.14 -12.07 7.08
C LEU A 25 -9.84 -12.70 5.86
N PRO A 26 -10.47 -11.90 4.99
CA PRO A 26 -11.07 -12.45 3.80
C PRO A 26 -10.00 -13.19 3.02
N THR A 27 -10.27 -14.45 2.66
CA THR A 27 -9.42 -15.16 1.71
C THR A 27 -9.58 -14.46 0.37
N ILE A 28 -8.64 -13.58 0.05
CA ILE A 28 -8.65 -12.86 -1.21
C ILE A 28 -8.32 -13.88 -2.31
N SER A 29 -9.28 -14.11 -3.19
CA SER A 29 -9.03 -14.92 -4.38
C SER A 29 -8.00 -14.20 -5.25
N ARG A 30 -6.87 -14.85 -5.55
CA ARG A 30 -5.86 -14.34 -6.48
C ARG A 30 -6.29 -14.49 -7.96
N THR A 31 -7.54 -14.78 -8.22
CA THR A 31 -8.06 -14.87 -9.57
C THR A 31 -8.10 -13.46 -10.16
N PHE A 32 -7.29 -13.22 -11.18
CA PHE A 32 -7.27 -11.95 -11.90
C PHE A 32 -8.65 -11.68 -12.51
N ILE A 33 -9.25 -10.58 -12.10
CA ILE A 33 -10.40 -10.04 -12.80
C ILE A 33 -9.90 -9.33 -14.05
N LYS A 34 -10.73 -9.37 -15.11
CA LYS A 34 -10.54 -8.54 -16.30
C LYS A 34 -10.35 -7.09 -15.90
N GLY A 35 -9.16 -6.58 -16.16
CA GLY A 35 -8.81 -5.20 -15.88
C GLY A 35 -7.47 -4.89 -16.54
N THR A 36 -7.03 -3.65 -16.39
CA THR A 36 -5.76 -3.17 -16.90
C THR A 36 -4.90 -2.65 -15.76
N VAL A 37 -3.60 -2.89 -15.87
CA VAL A 37 -2.61 -2.24 -15.02
C VAL A 37 -1.95 -1.14 -15.87
N GLU A 38 -1.97 0.08 -15.35
CA GLU A 38 -1.49 1.28 -16.03
C GLU A 38 -0.46 1.99 -15.17
N GLN A 39 0.48 2.68 -15.81
CA GLN A 39 1.45 3.53 -15.13
C GLN A 39 0.76 4.70 -14.43
N LEU A 40 1.23 5.03 -13.25
CA LEU A 40 0.83 6.20 -12.48
C LEU A 40 1.89 7.29 -12.62
N SER A 41 1.54 8.39 -13.25
CA SER A 41 2.37 9.59 -13.42
C SER A 41 1.67 10.82 -12.84
N LEU A 42 2.34 11.97 -12.83
CA LEU A 42 1.70 13.21 -12.40
C LEU A 42 0.50 13.61 -13.27
N ASP A 43 0.46 13.17 -14.52
CA ASP A 43 -0.64 13.52 -15.46
C ASP A 43 -1.95 12.83 -15.12
N ASN A 44 -1.90 11.66 -14.47
CA ASN A 44 -3.08 10.89 -14.07
C ASN A 44 -3.14 10.59 -12.57
N PHE A 45 -2.33 11.27 -11.76
CA PHE A 45 -2.23 11.02 -10.31
C PHE A 45 -3.56 11.26 -9.57
N ASP A 46 -4.40 12.09 -10.14
CA ASP A 46 -5.73 12.39 -9.62
C ASP A 46 -6.67 11.16 -9.56
N ILE A 47 -6.36 10.12 -10.32
CA ILE A 47 -7.13 8.86 -10.29
C ILE A 47 -6.76 8.04 -9.04
N ALA A 48 -5.51 8.11 -8.58
CA ALA A 48 -4.98 7.33 -7.45
C ALA A 48 -5.39 7.87 -6.07
N CYS A 49 -6.19 8.90 -5.98
CA CYS A 49 -6.26 9.79 -4.84
C CYS A 49 -7.24 9.46 -3.74
N ASP A 50 -7.97 8.37 -3.85
CA ASP A 50 -8.99 8.02 -2.84
C ASP A 50 -8.39 7.82 -1.43
N CYS A 51 -7.14 7.41 -1.31
CA CYS A 51 -6.50 7.24 -0.01
C CYS A 51 -6.03 8.56 0.63
N CYS A 52 -5.84 9.63 -0.15
CA CYS A 52 -5.35 10.92 0.30
C CYS A 52 -6.43 12.00 0.39
N GLY A 53 -7.69 11.63 0.20
CA GLY A 53 -8.81 12.53 0.08
C GLY A 53 -9.05 12.98 -1.37
N ASP A 54 -10.09 13.78 -1.56
CA ASP A 54 -10.43 14.29 -2.88
C ASP A 54 -9.39 15.30 -3.41
N LYS A 55 -9.40 15.53 -4.72
CA LYS A 55 -8.50 16.46 -5.44
C LYS A 55 -8.51 17.89 -4.88
N THR A 56 -9.55 18.27 -4.17
CA THR A 56 -9.71 19.61 -3.60
C THR A 56 -9.05 19.71 -2.24
N SER A 57 -8.69 18.58 -1.61
CA SER A 57 -8.11 18.54 -0.28
C SER A 57 -6.70 19.14 -0.26
N GLU A 58 -6.34 19.77 0.86
CA GLU A 58 -4.98 20.26 1.10
C GLU A 58 -3.95 19.12 1.15
N ASN A 59 -4.35 17.95 1.61
CA ASN A 59 -3.47 16.78 1.65
C ASN A 59 -3.07 16.32 0.26
N TYR A 60 -4.01 16.31 -0.70
CA TYR A 60 -3.72 16.00 -2.09
C TYR A 60 -2.73 17.00 -2.69
N LYS A 61 -2.99 18.29 -2.53
CA LYS A 61 -2.13 19.34 -3.04
C LYS A 61 -0.70 19.22 -2.50
N LYS A 62 -0.57 19.01 -1.19
CA LYS A 62 0.74 18.80 -0.54
C LYS A 62 1.45 17.56 -1.07
N LYS A 63 0.72 16.45 -1.29
CA LYS A 63 1.29 15.24 -1.87
C LYS A 63 1.81 15.49 -3.29
N ILE A 64 1.05 16.16 -4.14
CA ILE A 64 1.47 16.49 -5.51
C ILE A 64 2.68 17.44 -5.51
N GLU A 65 2.69 18.46 -4.65
CA GLU A 65 3.83 19.35 -4.52
C GLU A 65 5.09 18.62 -4.05
N PHE A 66 4.94 17.68 -3.13
CA PHE A 66 6.02 16.82 -2.68
C PHE A 66 6.56 15.93 -3.81
N LEU A 67 5.68 15.25 -4.55
CA LEU A 67 6.07 14.34 -5.62
C LEU A 67 6.79 15.08 -6.78
N LYS A 68 6.34 16.28 -7.13
CA LYS A 68 6.97 17.13 -8.16
C LYS A 68 8.44 17.46 -7.90
N GLN A 69 8.93 17.30 -6.66
CA GLN A 69 10.33 17.56 -6.33
C GLN A 69 11.28 16.48 -6.84
N TYR A 70 10.77 15.32 -7.24
CA TYR A 70 11.60 14.13 -7.55
C TYR A 70 11.73 13.82 -9.03
N ASP A 71 10.96 14.48 -9.90
CA ASP A 71 11.04 14.40 -11.38
C ASP A 71 11.12 12.94 -11.91
N LEU A 72 10.28 12.07 -11.36
CA LEU A 72 10.18 10.68 -11.80
C LEU A 72 9.23 10.57 -12.99
N ASP A 73 9.55 9.71 -13.96
CA ASP A 73 8.68 9.39 -15.09
C ASP A 73 7.35 8.80 -14.62
N ILE A 74 7.41 7.89 -13.65
CA ILE A 74 6.25 7.30 -13.01
C ILE A 74 6.44 7.23 -11.50
N TYR A 75 5.34 7.19 -10.76
CA TYR A 75 5.28 7.09 -9.30
C TYR A 75 4.69 5.77 -8.84
N GLY A 76 4.30 4.89 -9.75
CA GLY A 76 3.71 3.60 -9.45
C GLY A 76 2.89 3.02 -10.59
N PHE A 77 2.00 2.11 -10.23
CA PHE A 77 1.03 1.47 -11.12
C PHE A 77 -0.33 1.41 -10.47
N ILE A 78 -1.38 1.55 -11.26
CA ILE A 78 -2.77 1.43 -10.85
C ILE A 78 -3.45 0.27 -11.56
N HIS A 79 -4.41 -0.35 -10.87
CA HIS A 79 -5.25 -1.40 -11.42
C HIS A 79 -6.66 -0.87 -11.60
N LYS A 80 -7.18 -0.94 -12.83
CA LYS A 80 -8.56 -0.64 -13.17
C LYS A 80 -9.31 -1.93 -13.50
N ASN A 81 -10.55 -2.04 -13.03
CA ASN A 81 -11.41 -3.18 -13.36
C ASN A 81 -11.90 -3.11 -14.83
N GLY A 82 -12.71 -4.10 -15.25
CA GLY A 82 -13.27 -4.16 -16.60
C GLY A 82 -14.23 -3.01 -16.99
N LYS A 83 -14.58 -2.15 -16.02
CA LYS A 83 -15.37 -0.93 -16.23
C LYS A 83 -14.50 0.33 -16.29
N GLY A 84 -13.19 0.20 -16.12
CA GLY A 84 -12.27 1.32 -16.05
C GLY A 84 -12.22 2.02 -14.68
N GLU A 85 -12.86 1.46 -13.64
CA GLU A 85 -12.85 1.99 -12.29
C GLU A 85 -11.55 1.59 -11.57
N LEU A 86 -10.96 2.51 -10.81
CA LEU A 86 -9.80 2.23 -9.96
C LEU A 86 -10.16 1.19 -8.89
N VAL A 87 -9.38 0.12 -8.79
CA VAL A 87 -9.59 -0.94 -7.80
C VAL A 87 -8.38 -1.25 -6.94
N GLY A 88 -7.20 -0.81 -7.33
CA GLY A 88 -5.98 -0.97 -6.54
C GLY A 88 -4.79 -0.25 -7.15
N GLY A 89 -3.66 -0.28 -6.45
CA GLY A 89 -2.44 0.34 -6.93
C GLY A 89 -1.28 0.20 -5.98
N VAL A 90 -0.12 0.62 -6.47
CA VAL A 90 1.13 0.70 -5.74
C VAL A 90 1.85 1.98 -6.12
N GLU A 91 2.42 2.64 -5.11
CA GLU A 91 3.21 3.85 -5.29
C GLU A 91 4.59 3.68 -4.67
N TYR A 92 5.60 4.33 -5.26
CA TYR A 92 6.96 4.27 -4.75
C TYR A 92 7.68 5.62 -4.83
N LEU A 93 8.73 5.73 -4.05
CA LEU A 93 9.78 6.75 -4.17
C LEU A 93 11.16 6.11 -3.95
N PRO A 94 12.25 6.76 -4.37
CA PRO A 94 13.59 6.37 -3.95
C PRO A 94 13.70 6.34 -2.42
N ALA A 95 14.29 5.32 -1.83
CA ALA A 95 14.38 5.20 -0.36
C ALA A 95 15.13 6.38 0.28
N LYS A 96 16.08 6.98 -0.43
CA LYS A 96 16.88 8.12 0.05
C LYS A 96 16.09 9.37 0.39
N VAL A 97 14.84 9.50 -0.09
CA VAL A 97 14.00 10.67 0.17
C VAL A 97 12.92 10.40 1.23
N ILE A 98 12.87 9.20 1.76
CA ILE A 98 11.89 8.78 2.74
C ILE A 98 12.33 9.20 4.15
N PRO A 99 11.48 9.85 4.96
CA PRO A 99 11.85 10.40 6.25
C PRO A 99 11.81 9.37 7.41
N TYR A 100 11.81 8.07 7.09
CA TYR A 100 11.79 7.00 8.10
C TYR A 100 13.22 6.53 8.39
N ASP A 101 13.44 5.95 9.56
CA ASP A 101 14.71 5.30 9.94
C ASP A 101 14.81 3.91 9.28
N ILE A 102 15.12 3.92 7.99
CA ILE A 102 15.27 2.76 7.12
C ILE A 102 16.56 2.88 6.30
N PRO A 103 17.04 1.82 5.63
CA PRO A 103 18.17 1.95 4.69
C PRO A 103 17.85 2.93 3.53
N HIS A 104 18.76 3.88 3.29
CA HIS A 104 18.61 4.98 2.31
C HIS A 104 19.58 4.85 1.12
N ASP A 105 19.92 3.63 0.71
CA ASP A 105 20.83 3.42 -0.41
C ASP A 105 20.25 3.91 -1.74
N ASP A 106 21.11 4.40 -2.63
CA ASP A 106 20.70 4.96 -3.93
C ASP A 106 20.04 3.93 -4.86
N ASP A 107 20.36 2.64 -4.68
CA ASP A 107 19.80 1.53 -5.47
C ASP A 107 18.59 0.85 -4.78
N THR A 108 17.93 1.56 -3.89
CA THR A 108 16.77 1.07 -3.13
C THR A 108 15.53 1.92 -3.38
N ALA A 109 14.44 1.27 -3.78
CA ALA A 109 13.11 1.86 -3.86
C ALA A 109 12.31 1.60 -2.58
N PHE A 110 11.38 2.47 -2.24
CA PHE A 110 10.48 2.33 -1.10
C PHE A 110 9.02 2.42 -1.54
N LEU A 111 8.19 1.45 -1.14
CA LEU A 111 6.76 1.48 -1.39
C LEU A 111 6.09 2.46 -0.43
N THR A 112 5.61 3.56 -0.95
CA THR A 112 4.93 4.60 -0.17
C THR A 112 3.46 4.29 0.08
N CYS A 113 2.83 3.54 -0.83
CA CYS A 113 1.45 3.11 -0.70
C CYS A 113 1.19 1.84 -1.50
N VAL A 114 0.48 0.88 -0.91
CA VAL A 114 -0.07 -0.31 -1.58
C VAL A 114 -1.52 -0.45 -1.15
N TYR A 115 -2.45 -0.27 -2.06
CA TYR A 115 -3.87 -0.13 -1.72
C TYR A 115 -4.80 -0.90 -2.64
N MET A 116 -6.01 -1.13 -2.16
CA MET A 116 -7.15 -1.61 -2.94
C MET A 116 -8.44 -0.99 -2.42
N THR A 117 -9.38 -0.74 -3.31
CA THR A 117 -10.69 -0.14 -2.99
C THR A 117 -11.76 -1.19 -2.74
N ASP A 118 -11.52 -2.43 -3.16
CA ASP A 118 -12.41 -3.56 -3.00
C ASP A 118 -11.61 -4.79 -2.51
N ALA A 119 -12.10 -5.45 -1.47
CA ALA A 119 -11.46 -6.62 -0.86
C ALA A 119 -11.90 -7.95 -1.48
N ALA A 120 -12.77 -7.95 -2.51
CA ALA A 120 -13.26 -9.17 -3.14
C ALA A 120 -12.15 -9.95 -3.87
N TYR A 121 -11.11 -9.23 -4.36
CA TYR A 121 -9.99 -9.79 -5.10
C TYR A 121 -8.67 -9.11 -4.74
N ASP A 122 -7.57 -9.75 -5.10
CA ASP A 122 -6.23 -9.16 -4.98
C ASP A 122 -5.97 -8.18 -6.12
N TYR A 123 -6.25 -6.92 -5.87
CA TYR A 123 -5.98 -5.82 -6.80
C TYR A 123 -4.60 -5.16 -6.59
N LYS A 124 -3.80 -5.64 -5.65
CA LYS A 124 -2.49 -5.08 -5.29
C LYS A 124 -1.33 -5.82 -5.95
N SER A 125 -1.40 -7.14 -6.08
CA SER A 125 -0.27 -7.94 -6.57
C SER A 125 0.06 -7.66 -8.04
N ALA A 126 -0.93 -7.40 -8.89
CA ALA A 126 -0.67 -7.11 -10.30
C ALA A 126 0.06 -5.76 -10.51
N PRO A 127 -0.37 -4.64 -9.91
CA PRO A 127 0.40 -3.39 -9.94
C PRO A 127 1.81 -3.53 -9.34
N LEU A 128 1.94 -4.27 -8.24
CA LEU A 128 3.24 -4.51 -7.61
C LEU A 128 4.20 -5.25 -8.55
N MET A 129 3.72 -6.27 -9.23
CA MET A 129 4.51 -7.05 -10.20
C MET A 129 4.97 -6.19 -11.40
N GLU A 130 4.13 -5.29 -11.90
CA GLU A 130 4.53 -4.36 -12.97
C GLU A 130 5.54 -3.32 -12.46
N LEU A 131 5.38 -2.83 -11.24
CA LEU A 131 6.35 -1.94 -10.61
C LEU A 131 7.71 -2.64 -10.43
N GLU A 132 7.74 -3.88 -9.96
CA GLU A 132 8.97 -4.66 -9.83
C GLU A 132 9.73 -4.80 -11.15
N LYS A 133 9.03 -5.09 -12.24
CA LYS A 133 9.62 -5.15 -13.57
C LYS A 133 10.21 -3.81 -14.01
N TYR A 134 9.49 -2.73 -13.74
CA TYR A 134 9.94 -1.38 -14.07
C TYR A 134 11.20 -1.01 -13.29
N LEU A 135 11.22 -1.30 -11.99
CA LEU A 135 12.32 -0.92 -11.10
C LEU A 135 13.59 -1.79 -11.27
N ALA A 136 13.46 -3.04 -11.74
CA ALA A 136 14.57 -3.97 -11.85
C ALA A 136 15.75 -3.50 -12.74
N GLY A 137 15.53 -2.48 -13.60
CA GLY A 137 16.58 -1.88 -14.42
C GLY A 137 17.42 -0.83 -13.68
N GLU A 138 16.92 -0.28 -12.58
CA GLU A 138 17.52 0.85 -11.87
C GLU A 138 17.82 0.55 -10.39
N TYR A 139 16.93 -0.21 -9.74
CA TYR A 139 17.02 -0.54 -8.33
C TYR A 139 17.39 -2.00 -8.11
N LYS A 140 18.08 -2.32 -7.02
CA LYS A 140 18.42 -3.69 -6.63
C LYS A 140 17.46 -4.29 -5.63
N ARG A 141 16.71 -3.43 -4.94
CA ARG A 141 15.75 -3.88 -3.93
C ARG A 141 14.60 -2.90 -3.72
N ILE A 142 13.53 -3.44 -3.18
CA ILE A 142 12.36 -2.68 -2.72
C ILE A 142 12.24 -2.87 -1.22
N LEU A 143 11.95 -1.78 -0.51
CA LEU A 143 11.54 -1.76 0.89
C LEU A 143 10.06 -1.39 1.01
N ALA A 144 9.43 -1.89 2.07
CA ALA A 144 8.10 -1.48 2.50
C ALA A 144 8.01 -1.53 4.03
N ILE A 145 7.09 -0.78 4.60
CA ILE A 145 6.69 -0.91 6.01
C ILE A 145 5.34 -1.61 6.02
N SER A 146 5.21 -2.67 6.82
CA SER A 146 3.98 -3.39 7.05
C SER A 146 3.62 -3.41 8.53
N ASP A 147 2.34 -3.46 8.85
CA ASP A 147 1.83 -3.50 10.21
C ASP A 147 1.17 -4.85 10.49
N GLU A 148 1.55 -5.51 11.58
CA GLU A 148 0.89 -6.74 12.04
C GLU A 148 -0.60 -6.58 12.29
N LYS A 149 -1.02 -5.39 12.71
CA LYS A 149 -2.41 -5.07 13.02
C LYS A 149 -3.19 -4.52 11.82
N GLY A 150 -2.52 -4.33 10.68
CA GLY A 150 -3.13 -3.82 9.45
C GLY A 150 -3.60 -2.37 9.53
N VAL A 151 -3.07 -1.57 10.45
CA VAL A 151 -3.40 -0.14 10.60
C VAL A 151 -2.68 0.71 9.56
N PHE A 152 -1.47 0.29 9.17
CA PHE A 152 -0.70 0.98 8.15
C PHE A 152 -1.23 0.65 6.75
N PRO A 153 -1.32 1.63 5.82
CA PRO A 153 -2.03 1.46 4.54
C PRO A 153 -1.38 0.53 3.53
N ASN A 154 -0.17 0.02 3.79
CA ASN A 154 0.58 -0.76 2.79
C ASN A 154 0.22 -2.26 2.73
N GLY A 155 -0.73 -2.72 3.51
CA GLY A 155 -1.08 -4.14 3.57
C GLY A 155 -0.44 -4.87 4.76
N ASP A 156 -0.92 -6.07 4.99
CA ASP A 156 -0.45 -6.93 6.08
C ASP A 156 0.83 -7.70 5.70
N LEU A 157 1.47 -8.32 6.71
CA LEU A 157 2.68 -9.11 6.52
C LEU A 157 2.49 -10.26 5.52
N ASP A 158 1.34 -10.94 5.56
CA ASP A 158 1.06 -12.07 4.68
C ASP A 158 1.01 -11.66 3.21
N PHE A 159 0.51 -10.46 2.91
CA PHE A 159 0.55 -9.92 1.56
C PHE A 159 1.99 -9.78 1.07
N PHE A 160 2.87 -9.16 1.85
CA PHE A 160 4.26 -8.96 1.45
C PHE A 160 5.02 -10.28 1.33
N ILE A 161 4.91 -11.18 2.32
CA ILE A 161 5.53 -12.51 2.30
C ILE A 161 5.08 -13.30 1.06
N SER A 162 3.78 -13.28 0.77
CA SER A 162 3.21 -13.96 -0.40
C SER A 162 3.69 -13.41 -1.74
N ASN A 163 4.12 -12.15 -1.76
CA ASN A 163 4.72 -11.50 -2.93
C ASN A 163 6.26 -11.54 -2.92
N GLY A 164 6.86 -12.38 -2.06
CA GLY A 164 8.29 -12.66 -2.07
C GLY A 164 9.15 -11.67 -1.29
N PHE A 165 8.53 -10.83 -0.46
CA PHE A 165 9.27 -10.00 0.50
C PHE A 165 9.70 -10.84 1.70
N ARG A 166 10.84 -10.47 2.29
CA ARG A 166 11.35 -10.99 3.54
C ARG A 166 11.11 -9.97 4.64
N ASP A 167 10.65 -10.46 5.79
CA ASP A 167 10.55 -9.67 7.02
C ASP A 167 11.94 -9.51 7.64
N GLU A 168 12.41 -8.27 7.79
CA GLU A 168 13.69 -7.93 8.45
C GLU A 168 13.50 -7.67 9.95
N GLY A 169 12.25 -7.72 10.44
CA GLY A 169 11.91 -7.53 11.84
C GLY A 169 11.22 -6.21 12.15
N VAL A 170 10.90 -6.06 13.43
CA VAL A 170 10.19 -4.89 13.97
C VAL A 170 11.09 -3.67 14.00
N ILE A 171 10.62 -2.57 13.41
CA ILE A 171 11.31 -1.27 13.41
C ILE A 171 10.62 -0.24 14.31
N PHE A 172 9.35 -0.44 14.64
CA PHE A 172 8.61 0.41 15.55
C PHE A 172 7.48 -0.38 16.22
N GLU A 173 7.22 -0.12 17.50
CA GLU A 173 6.13 -0.74 18.24
C GLU A 173 5.46 0.29 19.16
N ASP A 174 4.14 0.35 19.08
CA ASP A 174 3.25 0.97 20.04
C ASP A 174 2.23 -0.09 20.49
N GLU A 175 2.24 -0.45 21.77
CA GLU A 175 1.43 -1.53 22.32
C GLU A 175 -0.08 -1.39 22.02
N ASN A 176 -0.56 -0.15 21.95
CA ASN A 176 -1.98 0.13 21.75
C ASN A 176 -2.37 0.37 20.29
N TYR A 177 -1.40 0.65 19.42
CA TYR A 177 -1.68 1.13 18.07
C TYR A 177 -1.13 0.26 16.97
N CYS A 178 0.19 0.05 16.87
CA CYS A 178 0.80 -0.64 15.73
C CYS A 178 2.07 -1.38 16.11
N ARG A 179 2.44 -2.36 15.28
CA ARG A 179 3.74 -3.01 15.31
C ARG A 179 4.25 -3.11 13.88
N LEU A 180 5.21 -2.24 13.55
CA LEU A 180 5.68 -2.04 12.19
C LEU A 180 6.91 -2.88 11.90
N HIS A 181 6.89 -3.58 10.78
CA HIS A 181 7.97 -4.40 10.26
C HIS A 181 8.57 -3.78 9.01
N LEU A 182 9.88 -3.90 8.86
CA LEU A 182 10.57 -3.59 7.62
C LEU A 182 10.53 -4.83 6.71
N MET A 183 9.94 -4.66 5.55
CA MET A 183 9.86 -5.69 4.52
C MET A 183 10.86 -5.37 3.41
N THR A 184 11.58 -6.38 2.90
CA THR A 184 12.54 -6.22 1.80
C THR A 184 12.36 -7.25 0.72
N LYS A 185 12.57 -6.85 -0.54
CA LYS A 185 12.59 -7.74 -1.70
C LYS A 185 13.72 -7.36 -2.63
N LYS A 186 14.51 -8.35 -3.07
CA LYS A 186 15.50 -8.15 -4.15
C LYS A 186 14.80 -8.16 -5.51
N LEU A 187 15.22 -7.27 -6.38
CA LEU A 187 14.81 -7.18 -7.77
C LEU A 187 15.74 -7.97 -8.69
#